data_eb4f305ac6a44f1382789312678b7e41
#
_entry.id   eb4f305ac6a44f1382789312678b7e41
#
_cell.length_a   1.000
_cell.length_b   1.000
_cell.length_c   1.000
_cell.angle_alpha   90.00
_cell.angle_beta   90.00
_cell.angle_gamma   90.00
#
_symmetry.space_group_name_H-M   'P 1'
#
loop_
_entity.id
_entity.type
_entity.pdbx_description
1 polymer ?
#
loop_
_entity_poly.entity_id
_entity_poly.type
_entity_poly.pdbx_seq_one_letter_code
_entity_poly.pdbx_strand_id
1 'polypeptide(L)'
;MQPQFSLAQLTVLKTSPAEISRIAADCGYDYVSMRQIYMGLPEEPDYDLSKNKKLMAETKAVFADTGIKLLDIELARIFDGMDVKKYEPAMTTAVELGGKHVLSSIWTLDREYAI
;
A
#
# COMPACT_ATOMS: atom_id res chain seq x y z
N MET A 1 11.80 22.57 9.53
CA MET A 1 10.93 21.47 9.08
C MET A 1 11.32 20.19 9.81
N GLN A 2 10.39 19.58 10.49
CA GLN A 2 10.63 18.28 11.11
C GLN A 2 10.45 17.18 10.07
N PRO A 3 11.34 16.17 10.02
CA PRO A 3 11.17 15.06 9.12
C PRO A 3 9.93 14.23 9.49
N GLN A 4 9.27 13.70 8.49
CA GLN A 4 8.16 12.77 8.65
C GLN A 4 8.61 11.37 8.24
N PHE A 5 8.09 10.34 8.91
CA PHE A 5 8.49 8.97 8.70
C PHE A 5 7.29 8.10 8.35
N SER A 6 7.49 7.20 7.39
CA SER A 6 6.52 6.19 7.00
C SER A 6 7.07 4.79 7.27
N LEU A 7 6.24 3.92 7.84
CA LEU A 7 6.59 2.51 8.00
C LEU A 7 6.14 1.75 6.76
N ALA A 8 7.10 1.17 6.03
CA ALA A 8 6.81 0.36 4.86
C ALA A 8 6.43 -1.07 5.27
N GLN A 9 5.35 -1.60 4.69
CA GLN A 9 4.88 -2.95 5.00
C GLN A 9 5.92 -4.03 4.67
N LEU A 10 6.78 -3.80 3.68
CA LEU A 10 7.86 -4.74 3.35
C LEU A 10 8.79 -5.00 4.55
N THR A 11 8.98 -4.03 5.43
CA THR A 11 9.77 -4.17 6.66
C THR A 11 9.16 -5.18 7.62
N VAL A 12 7.83 -5.29 7.63
CA VAL A 12 7.04 -6.18 8.52
C VAL A 12 6.01 -6.94 7.69
N LEU A 13 6.48 -7.67 6.68
CA LEU A 13 5.70 -8.24 5.58
C LEU A 13 4.50 -9.08 6.00
N LYS A 14 4.58 -9.76 7.13
CA LYS A 14 3.52 -10.66 7.60
C LYS A 14 2.42 -9.96 8.40
N THR A 15 2.55 -8.67 8.67
CA THR A 15 1.52 -7.93 9.40
C THR A 15 0.40 -7.50 8.45
N SER A 16 -0.84 -7.53 8.94
CA SER A 16 -1.99 -7.03 8.18
C SER A 16 -1.97 -5.50 8.09
N PRO A 17 -2.72 -4.91 7.15
CA PRO A 17 -2.85 -3.45 7.07
C PRO A 17 -3.29 -2.79 8.38
N ALA A 18 -4.21 -3.39 9.12
CA ALA A 18 -4.63 -2.88 10.42
C ALA A 18 -3.51 -2.97 11.47
N GLU A 19 -2.80 -4.11 11.51
CA GLU A 19 -1.69 -4.34 12.44
C GLU A 19 -0.53 -3.39 12.21
N ILE A 20 -0.08 -3.23 10.95
CA ILE A 20 1.02 -2.32 10.63
C ILE A 20 0.67 -0.88 10.99
N SER A 21 -0.58 -0.49 10.77
CA SER A 21 -1.04 0.86 11.09
C SER A 21 -0.97 1.13 12.59
N ARG A 22 -1.35 0.16 13.41
CA ARG A 22 -1.25 0.28 14.87
C ARG A 22 0.20 0.28 15.34
N ILE A 23 1.03 -0.60 14.80
CA ILE A 23 2.48 -0.63 15.11
C ILE A 23 3.13 0.71 14.76
N ALA A 24 2.84 1.25 13.58
CA ALA A 24 3.39 2.54 13.15
C ALA A 24 2.99 3.67 14.09
N ALA A 25 1.73 3.72 14.49
CA ALA A 25 1.23 4.72 15.44
C ALA A 25 1.91 4.59 16.80
N ASP A 26 2.02 3.36 17.32
CA ASP A 26 2.66 3.10 18.63
C ASP A 26 4.14 3.43 18.62
N CYS A 27 4.82 3.30 17.48
CA CYS A 27 6.23 3.62 17.32
C CYS A 27 6.51 5.08 16.95
N GLY A 28 5.47 5.91 16.78
CA GLY A 28 5.62 7.32 16.49
C GLY A 28 5.83 7.69 15.03
N TYR A 29 5.49 6.77 14.09
CA TYR A 29 5.50 7.08 12.66
C TYR A 29 4.34 8.00 12.30
N ASP A 30 4.52 8.81 11.26
CA ASP A 30 3.49 9.71 10.74
C ASP A 30 2.57 9.03 9.74
N TYR A 31 3.14 8.07 8.98
CA TYR A 31 2.48 7.39 7.87
C TYR A 31 2.78 5.90 7.85
N VAL A 32 1.95 5.18 7.10
CA VAL A 32 2.24 3.81 6.65
C VAL A 32 2.23 3.76 5.13
N SER A 33 3.03 2.85 4.57
CA SER A 33 3.05 2.52 3.15
C SER A 33 2.63 1.07 3.02
N MET A 34 1.53 0.80 2.31
CA MET A 34 0.90 -0.51 2.29
C MET A 34 1.07 -1.23 0.97
N ARG A 35 1.28 -2.55 1.05
CA ARG A 35 1.33 -3.44 -0.12
C ARG A 35 -0.07 -3.91 -0.47
N GLN A 36 -0.79 -3.09 -1.22
CA GLN A 36 -2.13 -3.39 -1.71
C GLN A 36 -2.14 -4.28 -2.95
N ILE A 37 -1.00 -4.37 -3.62
CA ILE A 37 -0.84 -5.11 -4.86
C ILE A 37 -0.01 -6.36 -4.55
N TYR A 38 -0.68 -7.52 -4.53
CA TYR A 38 -0.01 -8.79 -4.26
C TYR A 38 1.00 -9.12 -5.36
N MET A 39 2.24 -9.37 -4.99
CA MET A 39 3.34 -9.62 -5.92
C MET A 39 3.79 -11.09 -5.97
N GLY A 40 3.29 -11.92 -5.06
CA GLY A 40 3.66 -13.32 -5.01
C GLY A 40 5.05 -13.59 -4.47
N LEU A 41 5.58 -12.71 -3.63
CA LEU A 41 6.86 -12.93 -2.96
C LEU A 41 6.76 -14.11 -1.99
N PRO A 42 7.86 -14.84 -1.71
CA PRO A 42 7.84 -15.90 -0.71
C PRO A 42 7.32 -15.36 0.63
N GLU A 43 6.38 -16.11 1.21
CA GLU A 43 5.73 -15.77 2.49
C GLU A 43 4.93 -14.46 2.51
N GLU A 44 4.70 -13.82 1.37
CA GLU A 44 3.87 -12.62 1.29
C GLU A 44 2.38 -12.97 1.40
N PRO A 45 1.68 -12.48 2.43
CA PRO A 45 0.22 -12.64 2.50
C PRO A 45 -0.47 -11.75 1.46
N ASP A 46 -1.62 -12.19 0.96
CA ASP A 46 -2.46 -11.37 0.09
C ASP A 46 -3.42 -10.53 0.93
N TYR A 47 -3.07 -9.28 1.15
CA TYR A 47 -3.88 -8.32 1.90
C TYR A 47 -4.58 -7.31 0.99
N ASP A 48 -5.15 -7.79 -0.12
CA ASP A 48 -5.89 -6.94 -1.04
C ASP A 48 -7.20 -6.45 -0.40
N LEU A 49 -7.20 -5.20 0.07
CA LEU A 49 -8.36 -4.59 0.72
C LEU A 49 -9.54 -4.38 -0.23
N SER A 50 -9.31 -4.35 -1.54
CA SER A 50 -10.39 -4.24 -2.52
C SER A 50 -11.30 -5.47 -2.52
N LYS A 51 -10.80 -6.61 -2.05
CA LYS A 51 -11.50 -7.88 -1.99
C LYS A 51 -11.95 -8.27 -0.58
N ASN A 52 -11.46 -7.60 0.45
CA ASN A 52 -11.71 -7.95 1.85
C ASN A 52 -12.31 -6.76 2.61
N LYS A 53 -13.63 -6.69 2.60
CA LYS A 53 -14.39 -5.59 3.24
C LYS A 53 -14.18 -5.52 4.76
N LYS A 54 -14.04 -6.69 5.40
CA LYS A 54 -13.80 -6.74 6.86
C LYS A 54 -12.46 -6.11 7.20
N LEU A 55 -11.41 -6.52 6.49
CA LEU A 55 -10.07 -6.00 6.71
C LEU A 55 -9.99 -4.51 6.39
N MET A 56 -10.72 -4.06 5.35
CA MET A 56 -10.83 -2.64 5.01
C MET A 56 -11.45 -1.84 6.16
N ALA A 57 -12.53 -2.36 6.74
CA ALA A 57 -13.21 -1.71 7.87
C ALA A 57 -12.29 -1.66 9.11
N GLU A 58 -11.57 -2.73 9.40
CA GLU A 58 -10.59 -2.79 10.49
C GLU A 58 -9.48 -1.75 10.30
N THR A 59 -8.97 -1.64 9.08
CA THR A 59 -7.91 -0.68 8.74
C THR A 59 -8.41 0.76 8.90
N LYS A 60 -9.60 1.07 8.41
CA LYS A 60 -10.22 2.39 8.59
C LYS A 60 -10.42 2.73 10.07
N ALA A 61 -10.84 1.76 10.87
CA ALA A 61 -11.03 1.94 12.31
C ALA A 61 -9.71 2.27 13.01
N VAL A 62 -8.61 1.60 12.66
CA VAL A 62 -7.29 1.90 13.21
C VAL A 62 -6.82 3.30 12.80
N PHE A 63 -7.05 3.70 11.55
CA PHE A 63 -6.71 5.05 11.09
C PHE A 63 -7.46 6.12 11.90
N ALA A 64 -8.76 5.91 12.12
CA ALA A 64 -9.58 6.84 12.90
C ALA A 64 -9.14 6.90 14.38
N ASP A 65 -8.77 5.74 14.95
CA ASP A 65 -8.38 5.60 16.36
C ASP A 65 -6.99 6.19 16.63
N THR A 66 -6.04 6.02 15.71
CA THR A 66 -4.65 6.39 15.93
C THR A 66 -4.23 7.71 15.29
N GLY A 67 -4.96 8.16 14.28
CA GLY A 67 -4.58 9.33 13.48
C GLY A 67 -3.47 9.06 12.47
N ILE A 68 -2.97 7.82 12.35
CA ILE A 68 -1.99 7.44 11.33
C ILE A 68 -2.60 7.63 9.94
N LYS A 69 -1.77 7.96 8.96
CA LYS A 69 -2.21 8.24 7.59
C LYS A 69 -1.51 7.32 6.61
N LEU A 70 -2.17 7.07 5.47
CA LEU A 70 -1.56 6.35 4.36
C LEU A 70 -0.73 7.31 3.52
N LEU A 71 0.57 7.01 3.35
CA LEU A 71 1.43 7.77 2.44
C LEU A 71 1.25 7.31 1.01
N ASP A 72 1.47 6.01 0.76
CA ASP A 72 1.37 5.41 -0.56
C ASP A 72 0.98 3.95 -0.47
N ILE A 73 0.66 3.39 -1.63
CA ILE A 73 0.54 1.94 -1.80
C ILE A 73 1.68 1.43 -2.68
N GLU A 74 2.06 0.19 -2.46
CA GLU A 74 3.12 -0.51 -3.18
C GLU A 74 2.54 -1.77 -3.83
N LEU A 75 3.00 -2.25 -4.87
CA LEU A 75 3.94 -1.73 -5.87
C LEU A 75 3.31 -1.96 -7.23
N ALA A 76 3.11 -0.91 -7.99
CA ALA A 76 2.60 -0.99 -9.36
C ALA A 76 3.80 -1.21 -10.30
N ARG A 77 3.98 -2.45 -10.76
CA ARG A 77 5.03 -2.78 -11.72
C ARG A 77 4.55 -2.57 -13.14
N ILE A 78 5.32 -1.84 -13.92
CA ILE A 78 5.08 -1.64 -15.34
C ILE A 78 6.02 -2.57 -16.11
N PHE A 79 5.47 -3.57 -16.79
CA PHE A 79 6.24 -4.55 -17.56
C PHE A 79 5.53 -4.87 -18.88
N ASP A 80 6.26 -5.43 -19.83
CA ASP A 80 5.75 -5.70 -21.17
C ASP A 80 4.50 -6.58 -21.15
N GLY A 81 3.47 -6.17 -21.90
CA GLY A 81 2.23 -6.92 -22.05
C GLY A 81 1.22 -6.77 -20.91
N MET A 82 1.52 -6.00 -19.85
CA MET A 82 0.56 -5.81 -18.76
C MET A 82 -0.47 -4.73 -19.10
N ASP A 83 -1.66 -4.87 -18.53
CA ASP A 83 -2.71 -3.83 -18.57
C ASP A 83 -2.68 -3.06 -17.23
N VAL A 84 -2.36 -1.77 -17.30
CA VAL A 84 -2.29 -0.90 -16.12
C VAL A 84 -3.62 -0.77 -15.38
N LYS A 85 -4.73 -1.02 -16.05
CA LYS A 85 -6.06 -0.97 -15.43
C LYS A 85 -6.25 -2.00 -14.33
N LYS A 86 -5.44 -3.06 -14.29
CA LYS A 86 -5.50 -4.05 -13.22
C LYS A 86 -5.18 -3.46 -11.85
N TYR A 87 -4.51 -2.30 -11.79
CA TYR A 87 -4.20 -1.61 -10.55
C TYR A 87 -5.30 -0.67 -10.05
N GLU A 88 -6.35 -0.47 -10.84
CA GLU A 88 -7.44 0.43 -10.51
C GLU A 88 -8.13 0.10 -9.17
N PRO A 89 -8.45 -1.17 -8.85
CA PRO A 89 -9.02 -1.49 -7.54
C PRO A 89 -8.12 -1.09 -6.36
N ALA A 90 -6.81 -1.30 -6.48
CA ALA A 90 -5.85 -0.91 -5.44
C ALA A 90 -5.79 0.61 -5.28
N MET A 91 -5.81 1.35 -6.40
CA MET A 91 -5.82 2.82 -6.38
C MET A 91 -7.10 3.36 -5.73
N THR A 92 -8.25 2.78 -6.05
CA THR A 92 -9.52 3.14 -5.42
C THR A 92 -9.48 2.93 -3.91
N THR A 93 -8.96 1.80 -3.47
CA THR A 93 -8.76 1.48 -2.06
C THR A 93 -7.84 2.51 -1.38
N ALA A 94 -6.75 2.88 -2.04
CA ALA A 94 -5.83 3.88 -1.51
C ALA A 94 -6.53 5.24 -1.31
N VAL A 95 -7.34 5.67 -2.26
CA VAL A 95 -8.10 6.92 -2.16
C VAL A 95 -9.08 6.86 -0.99
N GLU A 96 -9.79 5.74 -0.80
CA GLU A 96 -10.69 5.57 0.34
C GLU A 96 -9.98 5.67 1.69
N LEU A 97 -8.69 5.27 1.75
CA LEU A 97 -7.85 5.38 2.94
C LEU A 97 -7.15 6.74 3.05
N GLY A 98 -7.40 7.66 2.13
CA GLY A 98 -6.79 8.99 2.14
C GLY A 98 -5.42 9.07 1.48
N GLY A 99 -4.96 8.00 0.85
CA GLY A 99 -3.69 7.97 0.12
C GLY A 99 -3.74 8.75 -1.19
N LYS A 100 -2.61 9.32 -1.58
CA LYS A 100 -2.50 10.14 -2.79
C LYS A 100 -1.40 9.68 -3.73
N HIS A 101 -0.61 8.68 -3.34
CA HIS A 101 0.56 8.25 -4.09
C HIS A 101 0.57 6.75 -4.30
N VAL A 102 1.16 6.33 -5.40
CA VAL A 102 1.43 4.92 -5.72
C VAL A 102 2.91 4.80 -6.02
N LEU A 103 3.60 3.91 -5.34
CA LEU A 103 4.97 3.57 -5.67
C LEU A 103 4.96 2.67 -6.89
N SER A 104 5.65 3.07 -7.94
CA SER A 104 5.72 2.34 -9.21
C SER A 104 7.16 2.06 -9.61
N SER A 105 7.37 0.94 -10.29
CA SER A 105 8.66 0.60 -10.87
C SER A 105 8.49 0.15 -12.32
N ILE A 106 9.44 0.50 -13.15
CA ILE A 106 9.41 0.24 -14.59
C ILE A 106 10.36 -0.92 -14.88
N TRP A 107 9.79 -2.01 -15.42
CA TRP A 107 10.48 -3.28 -15.68
C TRP A 107 10.45 -3.60 -17.17
N THR A 108 10.60 -2.56 -18.03
CA THR A 108 10.66 -2.71 -19.48
C THR A 108 11.81 -1.87 -20.03
N LEU A 109 12.45 -2.35 -21.11
CA LEU A 109 13.42 -1.61 -21.90
C LEU A 109 12.76 -0.81 -23.02
N ASP A 110 11.48 -1.05 -23.28
CA ASP A 110 10.72 -0.32 -24.28
C ASP A 110 10.22 1.01 -23.72
N ARG A 111 10.84 2.08 -24.19
CA ARG A 111 10.52 3.44 -23.74
C ARG A 111 9.07 3.85 -24.05
N GLU A 112 8.58 3.47 -25.21
CA GLU A 112 7.21 3.81 -25.62
C GLU A 112 6.19 3.11 -24.68
N TYR A 113 6.49 1.89 -24.30
CA TYR A 113 5.65 1.16 -23.35
C TYR A 113 5.66 1.75 -21.95
N ALA A 114 6.79 2.31 -21.52
CA ALA A 114 6.96 2.88 -20.18
C ALA A 114 6.27 4.25 -20.02
N ILE A 115 5.95 4.91 -21.14
CA ILE A 115 5.28 6.20 -21.15
C ILE A 115 3.77 6.04 -21.25
#